data_2e5bd76b0fbfa2de01fc18bd53ab7e2a
#
_entry.id   2e5bd76b0fbfa2de01fc18bd53ab7e2a
#
_cell.length_a   1.000
_cell.length_b   1.000
_cell.length_c   1.000
_cell.angle_alpha   90.00
_cell.angle_beta   90.00
_cell.angle_gamma   90.00
#
_symmetry.space_group_name_H-M   'P 1'
#
loop_
_entity.id
_entity.type
_entity.pdbx_description
1 polymer ?
#
loop_
_entity_poly.entity_id
_entity_poly.type
_entity_poly.pdbx_seq_one_letter_code
_entity_poly.pdbx_strand_id
1 'polypeptide(L)'
;MFDQRKLLLDAAERAIRYYESLPERRVSPDPEYVARIGELHEPLPDGPCSDQEVLTMLDEIGSPASMAMAGPRFFGFVIGGALPATLAANWVASAWDQATGLHDVTPFTAALEQVTLQWLVDLLGLPSDCGGGFVTGATMANFSGLASARCTVLSQAGWDSESDGLFGAPPVNVFVSERFGCFGNAAGGVDMLFCSKTNECHCYLRAHNAKS
;
A
#
# COMPACT_ATOMS: atom_id res chain seq x y z
N MET A 1 9.47 28.18 -23.12
CA MET A 1 9.21 27.87 -21.72
C MET A 1 7.88 27.12 -21.68
N PHE A 2 7.91 25.82 -21.49
CA PHE A 2 6.68 25.02 -21.38
C PHE A 2 5.83 25.61 -20.25
N ASP A 3 4.56 25.81 -20.51
CA ASP A 3 3.64 26.29 -19.48
C ASP A 3 3.24 25.12 -18.56
N GLN A 4 4.14 24.80 -17.62
CA GLN A 4 3.94 23.76 -16.61
C GLN A 4 2.60 23.89 -15.89
N ARG A 5 2.17 25.13 -15.68
CA ARG A 5 0.87 25.40 -15.07
C ARG A 5 -0.29 24.87 -15.93
N LYS A 6 -0.22 25.07 -17.24
CA LYS A 6 -1.26 24.60 -18.17
C LYS A 6 -1.31 23.07 -18.20
N LEU A 7 -0.16 22.41 -18.21
CA LEU A 7 -0.08 20.95 -18.16
C LEU A 7 -0.70 20.38 -16.88
N LEU A 8 -0.34 20.94 -15.71
CA LEU A 8 -0.87 20.49 -14.42
C LEU A 8 -2.37 20.74 -14.28
N LEU A 9 -2.88 21.86 -14.79
CA LEU A 9 -4.31 22.12 -14.80
C LEU A 9 -5.07 21.16 -15.73
N ASP A 10 -4.55 20.83 -16.90
CA ASP A 10 -5.15 19.83 -17.80
C ASP A 10 -5.16 18.44 -17.15
N ALA A 11 -4.07 18.03 -16.50
CA ALA A 11 -4.04 16.78 -15.76
C ALA A 11 -5.09 16.74 -14.63
N ALA A 12 -5.22 17.83 -13.87
CA ALA A 12 -6.23 17.95 -12.83
C ALA A 12 -7.66 17.86 -13.39
N GLU A 13 -7.96 18.57 -14.47
CA GLU A 13 -9.24 18.51 -15.17
C GLU A 13 -9.61 17.10 -15.63
N ARG A 14 -8.66 16.36 -16.22
CA ARG A 14 -8.84 14.97 -16.65
C ARG A 14 -9.14 14.06 -15.45
N ALA A 15 -8.39 14.21 -14.36
CA ALA A 15 -8.59 13.46 -13.13
C ALA A 15 -9.96 13.75 -12.49
N ILE A 16 -10.40 15.02 -12.48
CA ILE A 16 -11.71 15.44 -11.97
C ILE A 16 -12.82 14.82 -12.81
N ARG A 17 -12.76 14.92 -14.14
CA ARG A 17 -13.75 14.29 -15.03
C ARG A 17 -13.86 12.77 -14.80
N TYR A 18 -12.72 12.09 -14.64
CA TYR A 18 -12.72 10.67 -14.29
C TYR A 18 -13.46 10.42 -12.97
N TYR A 19 -13.11 11.18 -11.92
CA TYR A 19 -13.70 11.04 -10.58
C TYR A 19 -15.20 11.30 -10.59
N GLU A 20 -15.66 12.35 -11.26
CA GLU A 20 -17.08 12.70 -11.40
C GLU A 20 -17.88 11.65 -12.20
N SER A 21 -17.23 10.93 -13.11
CA SER A 21 -17.87 9.86 -13.89
C SER A 21 -18.11 8.58 -13.10
N LEU A 22 -17.44 8.37 -11.96
CA LEU A 22 -17.47 7.12 -11.19
C LEU A 22 -18.88 6.60 -10.82
N PRO A 23 -19.86 7.42 -10.45
CA PRO A 23 -21.20 6.93 -10.11
C PRO A 23 -21.90 6.24 -11.28
N GLU A 24 -21.69 6.72 -12.51
CA GLU A 24 -22.33 6.19 -13.72
C GLU A 24 -21.43 5.26 -14.53
N ARG A 25 -20.12 5.26 -14.24
CA ARG A 25 -19.14 4.47 -14.95
C ARG A 25 -19.33 2.97 -14.68
N ARG A 26 -19.19 2.12 -15.69
CA ARG A 26 -19.15 0.67 -15.50
C ARG A 26 -17.99 0.28 -14.58
N VAL A 27 -18.23 -0.69 -13.72
CA VAL A 27 -17.19 -1.20 -12.80
C VAL A 27 -16.03 -1.80 -13.58
N SER A 28 -16.32 -2.71 -14.52
CA SER A 28 -15.33 -3.29 -15.42
C SER A 28 -15.28 -2.51 -16.73
N PRO A 29 -14.11 -2.27 -17.31
CA PRO A 29 -13.96 -1.64 -18.60
C PRO A 29 -14.59 -2.51 -19.71
N ASP A 30 -15.03 -1.89 -20.77
CA ASP A 30 -15.50 -2.62 -21.96
C ASP A 30 -14.33 -3.31 -22.67
N PRO A 31 -14.54 -4.52 -23.23
CA PRO A 31 -13.48 -5.29 -23.90
C PRO A 31 -12.79 -4.52 -25.05
N GLU A 32 -13.49 -3.63 -25.72
CA GLU A 32 -12.91 -2.80 -26.79
C GLU A 32 -11.83 -1.84 -26.27
N TYR A 33 -12.04 -1.23 -25.08
CA TYR A 33 -11.02 -0.36 -24.48
C TYR A 33 -9.84 -1.17 -23.93
N VAL A 34 -10.11 -2.38 -23.40
CA VAL A 34 -9.05 -3.28 -22.97
C VAL A 34 -8.17 -3.71 -24.16
N ALA A 35 -8.77 -3.96 -25.33
CA ALA A 35 -8.03 -4.29 -26.54
C ALA A 35 -7.11 -3.17 -27.00
N ARG A 36 -7.48 -1.90 -26.80
CA ARG A 36 -6.65 -0.72 -27.11
C ARG A 36 -5.37 -0.62 -26.28
N ILE A 37 -5.26 -1.33 -25.15
CA ILE A 37 -4.02 -1.40 -24.38
C ILE A 37 -2.85 -1.92 -25.25
N GLY A 38 -3.17 -2.74 -26.27
CA GLY A 38 -2.19 -3.18 -27.26
C GLY A 38 -1.48 -2.04 -28.01
N GLU A 39 -2.12 -0.89 -28.15
CA GLU A 39 -1.54 0.31 -28.78
C GLU A 39 -0.32 0.86 -28.01
N LEU A 40 -0.18 0.51 -26.70
CA LEU A 40 0.96 0.90 -25.86
C LEU A 40 2.22 0.03 -26.11
N HIS A 41 2.10 -1.07 -26.82
CA HIS A 41 3.22 -1.99 -27.11
C HIS A 41 4.06 -1.52 -28.29
N GLU A 42 4.48 -0.27 -28.26
CA GLU A 42 5.39 0.29 -29.24
C GLU A 42 6.85 0.15 -28.79
N PRO A 43 7.80 0.08 -29.72
CA PRO A 43 9.22 0.19 -29.37
C PRO A 43 9.51 1.51 -28.67
N LEU A 44 10.61 1.54 -27.89
CA LEU A 44 11.08 2.79 -27.30
C LEU A 44 11.26 3.84 -28.40
N PRO A 45 10.59 5.00 -28.32
CA PRO A 45 10.71 6.02 -29.34
C PRO A 45 12.14 6.58 -29.44
N ASP A 46 12.59 6.88 -30.65
CA ASP A 46 13.93 7.42 -30.93
C ASP A 46 14.10 8.89 -30.45
N GLY A 47 13.01 9.54 -30.05
CA GLY A 47 12.99 10.92 -29.63
C GLY A 47 11.99 11.21 -28.52
N PRO A 48 12.02 12.44 -27.94
CA PRO A 48 11.11 12.83 -26.88
C PRO A 48 9.67 12.96 -27.37
N CYS A 49 8.70 12.46 -26.59
CA CYS A 49 7.29 12.78 -26.74
C CYS A 49 6.97 14.09 -26.01
N SER A 50 5.92 14.78 -26.42
CA SER A 50 5.44 15.94 -25.67
C SER A 50 4.67 15.49 -24.41
N ASP A 51 4.76 16.27 -23.34
CA ASP A 51 4.02 16.01 -22.10
C ASP A 51 2.49 15.89 -22.34
N GLN A 52 1.99 16.69 -23.31
CA GLN A 52 0.58 16.68 -23.68
C GLN A 52 0.16 15.37 -24.39
N GLU A 53 0.99 14.82 -25.24
CA GLU A 53 0.75 13.52 -25.90
C GLU A 53 0.67 12.42 -24.87
N VAL A 54 1.56 12.42 -23.87
CA VAL A 54 1.53 11.45 -22.76
C VAL A 54 0.23 11.54 -21.98
N LEU A 55 -0.20 12.75 -21.59
CA LEU A 55 -1.49 12.93 -20.88
C LEU A 55 -2.69 12.49 -21.72
N THR A 56 -2.65 12.78 -23.01
CA THR A 56 -3.74 12.41 -23.93
C THR A 56 -3.83 10.89 -24.06
N MET A 57 -2.71 10.18 -24.21
CA MET A 57 -2.66 8.72 -24.26
C MET A 57 -3.19 8.09 -22.96
N LEU A 58 -2.79 8.62 -21.80
CA LEU A 58 -3.28 8.15 -20.49
C LEU A 58 -4.79 8.37 -20.33
N ASP A 59 -5.33 9.47 -20.83
CA ASP A 59 -6.77 9.76 -20.74
C ASP A 59 -7.59 8.94 -21.74
N GLU A 60 -7.13 8.79 -22.98
CA GLU A 60 -7.89 8.14 -24.07
C GLU A 60 -7.80 6.62 -24.07
N ILE A 61 -6.69 6.06 -23.59
CA ILE A 61 -6.47 4.61 -23.52
C ILE A 61 -6.58 4.12 -22.08
N GLY A 62 -5.86 4.75 -21.14
CA GLY A 62 -5.77 4.29 -19.76
C GLY A 62 -7.06 4.49 -18.99
N SER A 63 -7.67 5.68 -19.06
CA SER A 63 -8.90 5.97 -18.32
C SER A 63 -10.06 5.02 -18.68
N PRO A 64 -10.44 4.79 -19.96
CA PRO A 64 -11.52 3.87 -20.31
C PRO A 64 -11.20 2.40 -20.01
N ALA A 65 -9.93 2.01 -20.06
CA ALA A 65 -9.47 0.66 -19.76
C ALA A 65 -9.28 0.39 -18.25
N SER A 66 -9.48 1.39 -17.40
CA SER A 66 -9.35 1.25 -15.94
C SER A 66 -10.65 0.81 -15.29
N MET A 67 -10.53 -0.08 -14.27
CA MET A 67 -11.67 -0.42 -13.42
C MET A 67 -12.06 0.76 -12.52
N ALA A 68 -13.37 0.98 -12.34
CA ALA A 68 -13.90 2.03 -11.47
C ALA A 68 -13.84 1.63 -9.98
N MET A 69 -12.63 1.35 -9.47
CA MET A 69 -12.42 0.84 -8.11
C MET A 69 -12.85 1.83 -7.03
N ALA A 70 -12.71 3.14 -7.26
CA ALA A 70 -13.16 4.17 -6.32
C ALA A 70 -14.67 4.48 -6.45
N GLY A 71 -15.39 3.83 -7.37
CA GLY A 71 -16.82 4.02 -7.59
C GLY A 71 -17.68 3.31 -6.55
N PRO A 72 -18.93 3.79 -6.33
CA PRO A 72 -19.82 3.27 -5.29
C PRO A 72 -20.33 1.84 -5.56
N ARG A 73 -20.09 1.28 -6.73
CA ARG A 73 -20.53 -0.06 -7.14
C ARG A 73 -19.41 -1.11 -7.18
N PHE A 74 -18.20 -0.75 -6.73
CA PHE A 74 -17.08 -1.68 -6.66
C PHE A 74 -17.00 -2.31 -5.26
N PHE A 75 -17.08 -3.64 -5.17
CA PHE A 75 -17.07 -4.41 -3.92
C PHE A 75 -16.03 -5.54 -3.93
N GLY A 76 -15.07 -5.50 -4.86
CA GLY A 76 -14.10 -6.57 -5.04
C GLY A 76 -12.78 -6.35 -4.29
N PHE A 77 -12.03 -7.43 -4.11
CA PHE A 77 -10.61 -7.47 -3.73
C PHE A 77 -10.23 -6.76 -2.42
N VAL A 78 -11.17 -6.47 -1.54
CA VAL A 78 -10.91 -5.72 -0.27
C VAL A 78 -10.25 -4.36 -0.54
N ILE A 79 -10.65 -3.69 -1.61
CA ILE A 79 -10.14 -2.38 -2.02
C ILE A 79 -11.13 -1.31 -1.57
N GLY A 80 -10.64 -0.30 -0.85
CA GLY A 80 -11.41 0.88 -0.47
C GLY A 80 -11.44 1.93 -1.57
N GLY A 81 -12.37 2.89 -1.43
CA GLY A 81 -12.42 4.06 -2.28
C GLY A 81 -11.39 5.13 -1.90
N ALA A 82 -11.35 6.20 -2.67
CA ALA A 82 -10.57 7.40 -2.38
C ALA A 82 -11.50 8.53 -1.93
N LEU A 83 -11.17 9.19 -0.82
CA LEU A 83 -11.84 10.41 -0.41
C LEU A 83 -11.30 11.60 -1.22
N PRO A 84 -12.13 12.62 -1.54
CA PRO A 84 -11.64 13.82 -2.24
C PRO A 84 -10.45 14.48 -1.55
N ALA A 85 -10.48 14.54 -0.21
CA ALA A 85 -9.39 15.12 0.58
C ALA A 85 -8.08 14.33 0.43
N THR A 86 -8.15 12.99 0.40
CA THR A 86 -6.95 12.15 0.25
C THR A 86 -6.39 12.22 -1.16
N LEU A 87 -7.24 12.32 -2.18
CA LEU A 87 -6.81 12.53 -3.56
C LEU A 87 -6.08 13.87 -3.70
N ALA A 88 -6.66 14.95 -3.18
CA ALA A 88 -6.04 16.27 -3.19
C ALA A 88 -4.71 16.31 -2.41
N ALA A 89 -4.66 15.68 -1.23
CA ALA A 89 -3.44 15.56 -0.45
C ALA A 89 -2.34 14.80 -1.22
N ASN A 90 -2.71 13.77 -1.97
CA ASN A 90 -1.77 13.00 -2.78
C ASN A 90 -1.15 13.84 -3.92
N TRP A 91 -1.95 14.72 -4.55
CA TRP A 91 -1.45 15.66 -5.56
C TRP A 91 -0.41 16.63 -4.97
N VAL A 92 -0.71 17.18 -3.78
CA VAL A 92 0.22 18.07 -3.06
C VAL A 92 1.49 17.32 -2.66
N ALA A 93 1.36 16.11 -2.12
CA ALA A 93 2.50 15.28 -1.73
C ALA A 93 3.39 14.93 -2.93
N SER A 94 2.78 14.61 -4.08
CA SER A 94 3.51 14.36 -5.32
C SER A 94 4.30 15.58 -5.81
N ALA A 95 3.74 16.79 -5.62
CA ALA A 95 4.44 18.04 -5.97
C ALA A 95 5.60 18.36 -5.01
N TRP A 96 5.51 17.93 -3.74
CA TRP A 96 6.59 18.12 -2.77
C TRP A 96 7.77 17.19 -2.99
N ASP A 97 7.55 16.02 -3.60
CA ASP A 97 8.58 15.01 -3.92
C ASP A 97 9.53 14.72 -2.72
N GLN A 98 8.95 14.40 -1.57
CA GLN A 98 9.70 14.23 -0.33
C GLN A 98 10.17 12.79 -0.13
N ALA A 99 11.47 12.61 0.13
CA ALA A 99 12.05 11.35 0.59
C ALA A 99 11.82 11.19 2.11
N THR A 100 10.77 10.48 2.51
CA THR A 100 10.24 10.46 3.89
C THR A 100 11.00 9.57 4.88
N GLY A 101 12.20 9.10 4.54
CA GLY A 101 12.94 8.15 5.36
C GLY A 101 13.72 8.73 6.56
N LEU A 102 13.91 10.05 6.62
CA LEU A 102 14.76 10.68 7.63
C LEU A 102 14.11 11.95 8.21
N HIS A 103 14.00 12.01 9.52
CA HIS A 103 13.42 13.15 10.23
C HIS A 103 14.12 14.49 9.89
N ASP A 104 15.46 14.49 9.86
CA ASP A 104 16.23 15.72 9.63
C ASP A 104 16.12 16.25 8.20
N VAL A 105 15.77 15.37 7.26
CA VAL A 105 15.59 15.74 5.83
C VAL A 105 14.15 16.15 5.56
N THR A 106 13.17 15.47 6.18
CA THR A 106 11.74 15.68 5.94
C THR A 106 10.97 15.79 7.26
N PRO A 107 11.21 16.84 8.06
CA PRO A 107 10.67 16.95 9.41
C PRO A 107 9.13 16.97 9.45
N PHE A 108 8.48 17.60 8.46
CA PHE A 108 7.02 17.66 8.41
C PHE A 108 6.40 16.28 8.23
N THR A 109 6.88 15.49 7.26
CA THR A 109 6.32 14.16 7.00
C THR A 109 6.58 13.20 8.15
N ALA A 110 7.74 13.29 8.78
CA ALA A 110 8.07 12.51 9.98
C ALA A 110 7.15 12.87 11.17
N ALA A 111 6.91 14.16 11.41
CA ALA A 111 5.98 14.60 12.45
C ALA A 111 4.53 14.17 12.15
N LEU A 112 4.11 14.26 10.87
CA LEU A 112 2.78 13.84 10.43
C LEU A 112 2.57 12.33 10.64
N GLU A 113 3.57 11.52 10.36
CA GLU A 113 3.55 10.08 10.61
C GLU A 113 3.31 9.78 12.09
N GLN A 114 4.09 10.40 12.98
CA GLN A 114 3.96 10.21 14.43
C GLN A 114 2.57 10.60 14.94
N VAL A 115 2.05 11.75 14.53
CA VAL A 115 0.73 12.23 14.94
C VAL A 115 -0.36 11.26 14.45
N THR A 116 -0.26 10.82 13.19
CA THR A 116 -1.25 9.91 12.61
C THR A 116 -1.21 8.53 13.27
N LEU A 117 -0.02 8.02 13.63
CA LEU A 117 0.11 6.77 14.38
C LEU A 117 -0.53 6.87 15.78
N GLN A 118 -0.33 7.97 16.48
CA GLN A 118 -0.98 8.19 17.78
C GLN A 118 -2.51 8.20 17.66
N TRP A 119 -3.05 8.86 16.63
CA TRP A 119 -4.48 8.84 16.37
C TRP A 119 -5.01 7.44 16.04
N LEU A 120 -4.25 6.64 15.29
CA LEU A 120 -4.64 5.26 14.99
C LEU A 120 -4.60 4.37 16.23
N VAL A 121 -3.60 4.52 17.10
CA VAL A 121 -3.52 3.79 18.37
C VAL A 121 -4.75 4.08 19.24
N ASP A 122 -5.13 5.34 19.36
CA ASP A 122 -6.31 5.77 20.12
C ASP A 122 -7.62 5.27 19.48
N LEU A 123 -7.79 5.50 18.17
CA LEU A 123 -8.98 5.08 17.40
C LEU A 123 -9.23 3.57 17.48
N LEU A 124 -8.18 2.77 17.46
CA LEU A 124 -8.25 1.31 17.51
C LEU A 124 -8.32 0.77 18.95
N GLY A 125 -8.25 1.63 19.96
CA GLY A 125 -8.24 1.23 21.36
C GLY A 125 -7.02 0.38 21.75
N LEU A 126 -5.88 0.61 21.09
CA LEU A 126 -4.63 -0.09 21.38
C LEU A 126 -3.94 0.56 22.61
N PRO A 127 -3.08 -0.18 23.32
CA PRO A 127 -2.26 0.40 24.38
C PRO A 127 -1.43 1.58 23.87
N SER A 128 -1.32 2.65 24.66
CA SER A 128 -0.65 3.90 24.27
C SER A 128 0.85 3.76 24.00
N ASP A 129 1.45 2.66 24.43
CA ASP A 129 2.85 2.29 24.21
C ASP A 129 3.07 1.42 22.95
N CYS A 130 2.00 1.17 22.16
CA CYS A 130 2.15 0.50 20.89
C CYS A 130 2.94 1.36 19.89
N GLY A 131 3.98 0.76 19.32
CA GLY A 131 4.66 1.30 18.14
C GLY A 131 3.95 0.93 16.85
N GLY A 132 4.28 1.63 15.77
CA GLY A 132 3.76 1.35 14.43
C GLY A 132 4.57 2.06 13.36
N GLY A 133 4.24 1.77 12.10
CA GLY A 133 4.82 2.42 10.92
C GLY A 133 3.94 2.25 9.71
N PHE A 134 3.94 3.24 8.82
CA PHE A 134 3.30 3.12 7.53
C PHE A 134 4.19 2.38 6.55
N VAL A 135 3.63 1.43 5.84
CA VAL A 135 4.34 0.57 4.88
C VAL A 135 3.61 0.55 3.54
N THR A 136 4.27 0.02 2.51
CA THR A 136 3.80 0.07 1.11
C THR A 136 2.63 -0.86 0.79
N GLY A 137 2.09 -1.59 1.77
CA GLY A 137 0.94 -2.47 1.60
C GLY A 137 0.85 -3.56 2.65
N ALA A 138 -0.26 -4.31 2.65
CA ALA A 138 -0.57 -5.35 3.63
C ALA A 138 0.52 -6.44 3.74
N THR A 139 1.11 -6.85 2.62
CA THR A 139 2.21 -7.84 2.63
C THR A 139 3.41 -7.34 3.44
N MET A 140 3.79 -6.06 3.28
CA MET A 140 4.89 -5.49 4.05
C MET A 140 4.49 -5.27 5.52
N ALA A 141 3.23 -4.92 5.79
CA ALA A 141 2.71 -4.85 7.16
C ALA A 141 2.83 -6.20 7.87
N ASN A 142 2.38 -7.28 7.22
CA ASN A 142 2.49 -8.63 7.75
C ASN A 142 3.95 -9.06 7.95
N PHE A 143 4.82 -8.76 6.97
CA PHE A 143 6.25 -9.05 7.10
C PHE A 143 6.86 -8.32 8.30
N SER A 144 6.60 -7.03 8.45
CA SER A 144 7.14 -6.21 9.55
C SER A 144 6.65 -6.71 10.90
N GLY A 145 5.35 -7.03 10.99
CA GLY A 145 4.77 -7.59 12.19
C GLY A 145 5.35 -8.97 12.55
N LEU A 146 5.50 -9.87 11.57
CA LEU A 146 6.13 -11.18 11.79
C LEU A 146 7.60 -11.05 12.20
N ALA A 147 8.33 -10.12 11.60
CA ALA A 147 9.72 -9.86 11.96
C ALA A 147 9.82 -9.37 13.42
N SER A 148 8.96 -8.42 13.83
CA SER A 148 8.89 -7.93 15.20
C SER A 148 8.56 -9.06 16.19
N ALA A 149 7.55 -9.88 15.90
CA ALA A 149 7.19 -11.04 16.74
C ALA A 149 8.35 -12.05 16.86
N ARG A 150 9.03 -12.33 15.76
CA ARG A 150 10.21 -13.20 15.77
C ARG A 150 11.30 -12.66 16.68
N CYS A 151 11.64 -11.36 16.55
CA CYS A 151 12.64 -10.73 17.41
C CYS A 151 12.24 -10.84 18.89
N THR A 152 10.98 -10.59 19.22
CA THR A 152 10.47 -10.72 20.59
C THR A 152 10.59 -12.14 21.14
N VAL A 153 10.14 -13.14 20.37
CA VAL A 153 10.20 -14.56 20.78
C VAL A 153 11.63 -15.04 20.97
N LEU A 154 12.54 -14.67 20.07
CA LEU A 154 13.96 -15.01 20.18
C LEU A 154 14.62 -14.34 21.38
N SER A 155 14.32 -13.07 21.61
CA SER A 155 14.82 -12.33 22.79
C SER A 155 14.34 -12.98 24.10
N GLN A 156 13.08 -13.41 24.18
CA GLN A 156 12.56 -14.16 25.34
C GLN A 156 13.27 -15.51 25.54
N ALA A 157 13.75 -16.12 24.46
CA ALA A 157 14.57 -17.34 24.51
C ALA A 157 16.06 -17.07 24.80
N GLY A 158 16.44 -15.82 25.06
CA GLY A 158 17.82 -15.42 25.32
C GLY A 158 18.71 -15.27 24.08
N TRP A 159 18.09 -15.11 22.89
CA TRP A 159 18.80 -14.95 21.61
C TRP A 159 18.62 -13.53 21.07
N ASP A 160 19.73 -12.84 20.81
CA ASP A 160 19.73 -11.52 20.17
C ASP A 160 19.81 -11.65 18.65
N SER A 161 18.64 -11.60 17.99
CA SER A 161 18.56 -11.76 16.53
C SER A 161 19.15 -10.57 15.75
N GLU A 162 19.36 -9.40 16.39
CA GLU A 162 19.98 -8.24 15.74
C GLU A 162 21.49 -8.35 15.72
N SER A 163 22.09 -8.83 16.80
CA SER A 163 23.54 -9.01 16.92
C SER A 163 24.04 -10.33 16.35
N ASP A 164 23.31 -11.42 16.59
CA ASP A 164 23.74 -12.78 16.26
C ASP A 164 23.14 -13.32 14.94
N GLY A 165 22.19 -12.58 14.36
CA GLY A 165 21.46 -13.02 13.18
C GLY A 165 20.54 -14.22 13.45
N LEU A 166 20.22 -14.98 12.41
CA LEU A 166 19.27 -16.12 12.51
C LEU A 166 19.94 -17.50 12.39
N PHE A 167 21.22 -17.56 12.06
CA PHE A 167 21.95 -18.84 11.98
C PHE A 167 22.25 -19.38 13.38
N GLY A 168 21.69 -20.57 13.66
CA GLY A 168 21.80 -21.17 14.97
C GLY A 168 20.77 -20.69 16.00
N ALA A 169 19.88 -19.80 15.62
CA ALA A 169 18.79 -19.35 16.48
C ALA A 169 17.86 -20.51 16.86
N PRO A 170 17.22 -20.46 18.04
CA PRO A 170 16.16 -21.40 18.40
C PRO A 170 15.05 -21.42 17.35
N PRO A 171 14.43 -22.59 17.06
CA PRO A 171 13.36 -22.67 16.07
C PRO A 171 12.13 -21.90 16.53
N VAL A 172 11.60 -21.05 15.65
CA VAL A 172 10.36 -20.31 15.86
C VAL A 172 9.24 -20.99 15.07
N ASN A 173 8.17 -21.40 15.78
CA ASN A 173 7.02 -22.02 15.15
C ASN A 173 5.94 -20.97 14.87
N VAL A 174 5.45 -20.94 13.65
CA VAL A 174 4.36 -20.08 13.19
C VAL A 174 3.13 -20.97 12.97
N PHE A 175 2.02 -20.68 13.63
CA PHE A 175 0.78 -21.43 13.51
C PHE A 175 -0.23 -20.58 12.72
N VAL A 176 -0.76 -21.09 11.61
CA VAL A 176 -1.69 -20.39 10.72
C VAL A 176 -2.99 -21.19 10.59
N SER A 177 -4.13 -20.52 10.61
CA SER A 177 -5.44 -21.15 10.39
C SER A 177 -5.62 -21.52 8.91
N GLU A 178 -6.18 -22.71 8.63
CA GLU A 178 -6.50 -23.18 7.26
C GLU A 178 -7.48 -22.25 6.50
N ARG A 179 -8.24 -21.41 7.22
CA ARG A 179 -9.22 -20.49 6.61
C ARG A 179 -8.66 -19.11 6.27
N PHE A 180 -7.41 -18.84 6.56
CA PHE A 180 -6.76 -17.57 6.22
C PHE A 180 -6.25 -17.60 4.77
N GLY A 181 -7.18 -17.41 3.83
CA GLY A 181 -6.90 -17.37 2.38
C GLY A 181 -6.70 -15.96 1.81
N CYS A 182 -6.33 -14.95 2.58
CA CYS A 182 -6.15 -13.59 2.06
C CYS A 182 -4.89 -13.38 1.22
N PHE A 183 -4.03 -14.39 1.09
CA PHE A 183 -2.87 -14.31 0.22
C PHE A 183 -2.88 -15.49 -0.75
N GLY A 184 -3.49 -15.26 -1.92
CA GLY A 184 -3.40 -16.20 -3.04
C GLY A 184 -1.94 -16.48 -3.40
N ASN A 185 -1.56 -17.71 -3.33
CA ASN A 185 -0.54 -18.43 -4.10
C ASN A 185 0.96 -18.06 -4.02
N ALA A 186 1.46 -17.20 -3.15
CA ALA A 186 2.92 -16.97 -3.16
C ALA A 186 3.66 -17.09 -1.83
N ALA A 187 2.99 -17.14 -0.72
CA ALA A 187 3.49 -17.51 0.62
C ALA A 187 2.32 -17.33 1.58
N GLY A 188 1.98 -18.32 2.36
CA GLY A 188 0.82 -18.31 3.24
C GLY A 188 0.59 -16.98 3.93
N GLY A 189 -0.48 -16.30 3.54
CA GLY A 189 -0.81 -15.00 4.07
C GLY A 189 -1.27 -15.07 5.50
N VAL A 190 -0.78 -14.17 6.30
CA VAL A 190 -1.16 -13.98 7.69
C VAL A 190 -1.61 -12.54 7.86
N ASP A 191 -2.91 -12.32 8.09
CA ASP A 191 -3.40 -11.05 8.60
C ASP A 191 -3.06 -10.99 10.08
N MET A 192 -2.12 -10.13 10.44
CA MET A 192 -1.72 -9.95 11.83
C MET A 192 -1.82 -8.49 12.24
N LEU A 193 -2.64 -8.23 13.24
CA LEU A 193 -2.55 -7.04 14.06
C LEU A 193 -1.54 -7.34 15.18
N PHE A 194 -0.44 -6.59 15.21
CA PHE A 194 0.52 -6.70 16.29
C PHE A 194 0.30 -5.58 17.29
N CYS A 195 0.04 -5.97 18.52
CA CYS A 195 0.22 -5.12 19.68
C CYS A 195 1.43 -5.63 20.46
N SER A 196 2.52 -4.86 20.48
CA SER A 196 3.66 -5.14 21.36
C SER A 196 3.41 -4.45 22.70
N LYS A 197 3.00 -5.19 23.70
CA LYS A 197 3.14 -4.77 25.10
C LYS A 197 4.46 -5.30 25.63
N THR A 198 5.25 -4.44 26.23
CA THR A 198 6.42 -4.80 27.02
C THR A 198 5.98 -5.69 28.18
N ASN A 199 5.91 -6.97 27.97
CA ASN A 199 5.88 -8.14 28.86
C ASN A 199 4.83 -9.22 28.59
N GLU A 200 3.81 -9.02 27.74
CA GLU A 200 2.86 -10.09 27.39
C GLU A 200 2.34 -9.92 25.95
N CYS A 201 3.06 -10.48 24.99
CA CYS A 201 2.51 -10.69 23.65
C CYS A 201 2.01 -12.11 23.50
N HIS A 202 0.71 -12.30 23.50
CA HIS A 202 0.12 -13.56 23.07
C HIS A 202 -0.20 -13.47 21.57
N CYS A 203 0.72 -13.90 20.72
CA CYS A 203 0.44 -14.20 19.33
C CYS A 203 0.11 -15.67 19.19
N TYR A 204 -1.12 -15.99 18.84
CA TYR A 204 -1.52 -17.35 18.49
C TYR A 204 -1.45 -17.55 16.98
N LEU A 205 -0.43 -18.25 16.50
CA LEU A 205 -0.25 -18.63 15.11
C LEU A 205 -0.18 -20.15 15.06
N ARG A 206 -1.04 -20.82 14.30
CA ARG A 206 -1.02 -22.29 14.17
C ARG A 206 -0.74 -22.70 12.72
N ALA A 207 0.42 -23.25 12.43
CA ALA A 207 0.67 -23.94 11.18
C ALA A 207 0.39 -25.44 11.35
N HIS A 208 -0.48 -26.01 10.53
CA HIS A 208 -0.60 -27.46 10.40
C HIS A 208 0.28 -27.91 9.25
N ASN A 209 1.30 -28.68 9.53
CA ASN A 209 1.98 -29.47 8.52
C ASN A 209 1.04 -30.63 8.15
N ALA A 210 0.39 -30.52 7.00
CA ALA A 210 -0.21 -31.66 6.34
C ALA A 210 0.92 -32.48 5.70
N LYS A 211 1.39 -33.51 6.41
CA LYS A 211 2.02 -34.67 5.81
C LYS A 211 1.57 -35.88 6.59
N SER A 212 0.66 -36.59 6.01
CA SER A 212 0.53 -38.04 6.03
C SER A 212 -0.21 -38.45 4.78
#